data_2c28399790b06b42c6dd17db3b1153b1
#
_entry.id   2c28399790b06b42c6dd17db3b1153b1
#
_cell.length_a   1.000
_cell.length_b   1.000
_cell.length_c   1.000
_cell.angle_alpha   90.00
_cell.angle_beta   90.00
_cell.angle_gamma   90.00
#
_symmetry.space_group_name_H-M   'P 1'
#
loop_
_entity.id
_entity.type
_entity.pdbx_description
1 polymer ?
#
loop_
_entity_poly.entity_id
_entity_poly.type
_entity_poly.pdbx_seq_one_letter_code
_entity_poly.pdbx_strand_id
1 'polypeptide(L)'
;KEKKDIAKGITKVHNMITGANTYFVQVIFDKTKKNNHFMGGKKVKEPSIFLLGQIREGRSKKIKDKLISNLKDILIKKSKLDETQVWVYIIDLPPSQMIEYGSVLPEAGQEKNWFAKLSPKLKKKLSLIEK
;
A
#
# COMPACT_ATOMS: atom_id res chain seq x y z
N LYS A 1 0.72 -10.96 -14.74
CA LYS A 1 2.10 -10.45 -14.71
C LYS A 1 2.16 -8.98 -14.32
N GLU A 2 1.38 -8.14 -14.98
CA GLU A 2 1.33 -6.71 -14.68
C GLU A 2 0.91 -6.45 -13.23
N LYS A 3 -0.14 -7.12 -12.76
CA LYS A 3 -0.60 -6.99 -11.37
C LYS A 3 0.48 -7.37 -10.36
N LYS A 4 1.19 -8.45 -10.62
CA LYS A 4 2.29 -8.90 -9.77
C LYS A 4 3.41 -7.86 -9.72
N ASP A 5 3.76 -7.29 -10.86
CA ASP A 5 4.80 -6.27 -10.93
C ASP A 5 4.40 -4.99 -10.21
N ILE A 6 3.13 -4.58 -10.33
CA ILE A 6 2.58 -3.44 -9.60
C ILE A 6 2.62 -3.70 -8.09
N ALA A 7 2.15 -4.87 -7.65
CA ALA A 7 2.15 -5.24 -6.23
C ALA A 7 3.56 -5.21 -5.64
N LYS A 8 4.53 -5.76 -6.37
CA LYS A 8 5.94 -5.72 -5.96
C LYS A 8 6.46 -4.30 -5.88
N GLY A 9 6.12 -3.47 -6.87
CA GLY A 9 6.53 -2.07 -6.89
C GLY A 9 5.99 -1.27 -5.73
N ILE A 10 4.71 -1.42 -5.42
CA ILE A 10 4.05 -0.76 -4.29
C ILE A 10 4.73 -1.18 -2.98
N THR A 11 4.93 -2.49 -2.81
CA THR A 11 5.56 -3.05 -1.60
C THR A 11 6.96 -2.49 -1.41
N LYS A 12 7.74 -2.46 -2.47
CA LYS A 12 9.11 -1.93 -2.42
C LYS A 12 9.13 -0.44 -2.07
N VAL A 13 8.28 0.35 -2.69
CA VAL A 13 8.18 1.79 -2.42
C VAL A 13 7.81 2.03 -0.96
N HIS A 14 6.80 1.34 -0.46
CA HIS A 14 6.35 1.49 0.93
C HIS A 14 7.49 1.15 1.91
N ASN A 15 8.15 0.01 1.69
CA ASN A 15 9.27 -0.42 2.53
C ASN A 15 10.42 0.61 2.51
N MET A 16 10.80 1.09 1.33
CA MET A 16 11.91 2.03 1.20
C MET A 16 11.62 3.39 1.84
N ILE A 17 10.39 3.88 1.72
CA ILE A 17 10.03 5.21 2.20
C ILE A 17 9.72 5.21 3.69
N THR A 18 9.00 4.20 4.17
CA THR A 18 8.54 4.15 5.58
C THR A 18 9.44 3.33 6.49
N GLY A 19 10.24 2.44 5.94
CA GLY A 19 11.04 1.51 6.72
C GLY A 19 10.26 0.33 7.29
N ALA A 20 8.93 0.30 7.11
CA ALA A 20 8.11 -0.80 7.61
C ALA A 20 8.37 -2.08 6.82
N ASN A 21 8.29 -3.22 7.52
CA ASN A 21 8.52 -4.52 6.90
C ASN A 21 7.53 -4.80 5.78
N THR A 22 7.94 -5.57 4.78
CA THR A 22 7.12 -5.84 3.60
C THR A 22 5.86 -6.63 3.93
N TYR A 23 5.86 -7.43 5.00
CA TYR A 23 4.67 -8.18 5.40
C TYR A 23 3.52 -7.30 5.90
N PHE A 24 3.75 -6.01 6.14
CA PHE A 24 2.67 -5.06 6.45
C PHE A 24 1.97 -4.54 5.21
N VAL A 25 2.46 -4.86 4.01
CA VAL A 25 1.89 -4.35 2.77
C VAL A 25 1.00 -5.42 2.14
N GLN A 26 -0.28 -5.13 2.05
CA GLN A 26 -1.23 -5.95 1.31
C GLN A 26 -1.70 -5.15 0.11
N VAL A 27 -1.72 -5.78 -1.07
CA VAL A 27 -2.22 -5.17 -2.29
C VAL A 27 -3.35 -6.04 -2.83
N ILE A 28 -4.53 -5.45 -2.95
CA ILE A 28 -5.70 -6.12 -3.51
C ILE A 28 -6.10 -5.36 -4.78
N PHE A 29 -6.31 -6.09 -5.86
CA PHE A 29 -6.79 -5.51 -7.09
C PHE A 29 -8.30 -5.74 -7.22
N ASP A 30 -9.01 -4.66 -7.45
CA ASP A 30 -10.45 -4.69 -7.68
C ASP A 30 -10.70 -4.01 -9.02
N LYS A 31 -11.28 -4.74 -9.96
CA LYS A 31 -11.51 -4.24 -11.31
C LYS A 31 -12.93 -3.69 -11.42
N THR A 32 -13.03 -2.42 -11.78
CA THR A 32 -14.33 -1.78 -12.03
C THR A 32 -14.95 -2.40 -13.30
N LYS A 33 -16.21 -2.79 -13.20
CA LYS A 33 -16.94 -3.35 -14.34
C LYS A 33 -17.14 -2.29 -15.42
N LYS A 34 -17.10 -2.74 -16.67
CA LYS A 34 -17.41 -1.91 -17.83
C LYS A 34 -18.76 -1.20 -17.61
N ASN A 35 -18.83 0.05 -17.97
CA ASN A 35 -20.01 0.91 -17.84
C ASN A 35 -20.36 1.33 -16.41
N ASN A 36 -19.50 1.07 -15.43
CA ASN A 36 -19.71 1.47 -14.03
C ASN A 36 -18.77 2.58 -13.56
N HIS A 37 -18.03 3.20 -14.47
CA HIS A 37 -17.04 4.22 -14.10
C HIS A 37 -17.35 5.53 -14.79
N PHE A 38 -17.64 6.56 -13.99
CA PHE A 38 -17.99 7.90 -14.46
C PHE A 38 -17.13 8.92 -13.76
N MET A 39 -16.79 9.98 -14.48
CA MET A 39 -16.01 11.09 -13.95
C MET A 39 -16.64 12.39 -14.45
N GLY A 40 -16.98 13.29 -13.52
CA GLY A 40 -17.73 14.49 -13.86
C GLY A 40 -19.08 14.20 -14.50
N GLY A 41 -19.67 13.06 -14.16
CA GLY A 41 -20.94 12.61 -14.74
C GLY A 41 -20.83 12.00 -16.12
N LYS A 42 -19.62 11.88 -16.66
CA LYS A 42 -19.38 11.31 -18.00
C LYS A 42 -18.71 9.96 -17.87
N LYS A 43 -19.06 9.04 -18.76
CA LYS A 43 -18.48 7.71 -18.79
C LYS A 43 -16.98 7.77 -19.09
N VAL A 44 -16.19 7.09 -18.27
CA VAL A 44 -14.75 6.96 -18.48
C VAL A 44 -14.49 5.86 -19.50
N LYS A 45 -13.80 6.21 -20.56
CA LYS A 45 -13.47 5.28 -21.67
C LYS A 45 -12.01 4.84 -21.66
N GLU A 46 -11.14 5.62 -21.01
CA GLU A 46 -9.72 5.31 -20.93
C GLU A 46 -9.41 4.44 -19.71
N PRO A 47 -8.40 3.58 -19.82
CA PRO A 47 -7.95 2.86 -18.62
C PRO A 47 -7.41 3.83 -17.59
N SER A 48 -7.59 3.50 -16.32
CA SER A 48 -7.11 4.31 -15.21
C SER A 48 -6.83 3.44 -14.00
N ILE A 49 -6.07 3.99 -13.07
CA ILE A 49 -5.77 3.33 -11.79
C ILE A 49 -6.10 4.28 -10.67
N PHE A 50 -6.80 3.77 -9.67
CA PHE A 50 -7.00 4.47 -8.41
C PHE A 50 -6.41 3.61 -7.30
N LEU A 51 -5.37 4.10 -6.65
CA LEU A 51 -4.78 3.45 -5.49
C LEU A 51 -5.27 4.16 -4.23
N LEU A 52 -5.96 3.41 -3.37
CA LEU A 52 -6.36 3.87 -2.05
C LEU A 52 -5.50 3.15 -1.03
N GLY A 53 -4.55 3.86 -0.43
CA GLY A 53 -3.66 3.32 0.57
C GLY A 53 -4.09 3.68 1.98
N GLN A 54 -4.32 2.68 2.80
CA GLN A 54 -4.58 2.86 4.23
C GLN A 54 -3.30 2.50 4.96
N ILE A 55 -2.74 3.46 5.69
CA ILE A 55 -1.46 3.30 6.37
C ILE A 55 -1.60 3.60 7.85
N ARG A 56 -0.68 3.08 8.66
CA ARG A 56 -0.64 3.44 10.08
C ARG A 56 -0.23 4.91 10.23
N GLU A 57 -0.92 5.65 11.08
CA GLU A 57 -0.57 7.02 11.37
C GLU A 57 0.77 7.11 12.11
N GLY A 58 1.30 8.32 12.24
CA GLY A 58 2.54 8.59 12.96
C GLY A 58 3.72 8.95 12.07
N ARG A 59 3.54 8.93 10.76
CA ARG A 59 4.60 9.35 9.84
C ARG A 59 4.49 10.84 9.55
N SER A 60 5.65 11.48 9.37
CA SER A 60 5.70 12.92 9.09
C SER A 60 5.07 13.27 7.73
N LYS A 61 4.68 14.52 7.57
CA LYS A 61 4.18 15.01 6.28
C LYS A 61 5.21 14.79 5.17
N LYS A 62 6.49 15.00 5.46
CA LYS A 62 7.57 14.79 4.50
C LYS A 62 7.62 13.35 3.98
N ILE A 63 7.50 12.38 4.90
CA ILE A 63 7.47 10.96 4.53
C ILE A 63 6.23 10.65 3.70
N LYS A 64 5.07 11.15 4.10
CA LYS A 64 3.83 10.93 3.36
C LYS A 64 3.85 11.57 1.98
N ASP A 65 4.44 12.76 1.85
CA ASP A 65 4.60 13.41 0.55
C ASP A 65 5.49 12.56 -0.39
N LYS A 66 6.58 12.01 0.15
CA LYS A 66 7.44 11.10 -0.63
C LYS A 66 6.70 9.82 -1.01
N LEU A 67 5.96 9.26 -0.07
CA LEU A 67 5.23 8.02 -0.30
C LEU A 67 4.21 8.19 -1.43
N ILE A 68 3.37 9.22 -1.35
CA ILE A 68 2.32 9.44 -2.36
C ILE A 68 2.92 9.72 -3.75
N SER A 69 3.99 10.50 -3.81
CA SER A 69 4.68 10.81 -5.06
C SER A 69 5.33 9.56 -5.66
N ASN A 70 6.01 8.77 -4.86
CA ASN A 70 6.68 7.56 -5.33
C ASN A 70 5.69 6.47 -5.72
N LEU A 71 4.54 6.38 -5.03
CA LEU A 71 3.47 5.45 -5.42
C LEU A 71 2.92 5.83 -6.79
N LYS A 72 2.66 7.13 -7.03
CA LYS A 72 2.23 7.60 -8.35
C LYS A 72 3.26 7.18 -9.41
N ASP A 73 4.53 7.47 -9.17
CA ASP A 73 5.59 7.20 -10.14
C ASP A 73 5.71 5.71 -10.47
N ILE A 74 5.63 4.83 -9.47
CA ILE A 74 5.73 3.39 -9.71
C ILE A 74 4.51 2.86 -10.48
N LEU A 75 3.32 3.39 -10.20
CA LEU A 75 2.12 3.02 -10.94
C LEU A 75 2.24 3.41 -12.41
N ILE A 76 2.70 4.62 -12.69
CA ILE A 76 2.91 5.09 -14.07
C ILE A 76 3.93 4.21 -14.77
N LYS A 77 5.06 3.96 -14.11
CA LYS A 77 6.14 3.15 -14.69
C LYS A 77 5.68 1.73 -15.05
N LYS A 78 4.94 1.09 -14.14
CA LYS A 78 4.54 -0.32 -14.32
C LYS A 78 3.34 -0.48 -15.22
N SER A 79 2.39 0.45 -15.20
CA SER A 79 1.19 0.39 -16.02
C SER A 79 1.37 1.00 -17.40
N LYS A 80 2.35 1.90 -17.53
CA LYS A 80 2.58 2.73 -18.73
C LYS A 80 1.43 3.67 -19.06
N LEU A 81 0.58 3.96 -18.06
CA LEU A 81 -0.47 4.96 -18.18
C LEU A 81 0.12 6.36 -18.04
N ASP A 82 -0.61 7.36 -18.55
CA ASP A 82 -0.30 8.76 -18.35
C ASP A 82 -0.55 9.14 -16.88
N GLU A 83 0.17 10.13 -16.38
CA GLU A 83 -0.01 10.58 -15.00
C GLU A 83 -1.45 11.05 -14.70
N THR A 84 -2.16 11.57 -15.70
CA THR A 84 -3.56 12.01 -15.53
C THR A 84 -4.51 10.84 -15.33
N GLN A 85 -4.08 9.62 -15.63
CA GLN A 85 -4.90 8.40 -15.50
C GLN A 85 -4.65 7.68 -14.18
N VAL A 86 -3.81 8.25 -13.29
CA VAL A 86 -3.42 7.62 -12.04
C VAL A 86 -3.77 8.53 -10.87
N TRP A 87 -4.63 8.02 -9.98
CA TRP A 87 -5.02 8.70 -8.74
C TRP A 87 -4.46 7.92 -7.55
N VAL A 88 -3.93 8.63 -6.57
CA VAL A 88 -3.38 8.03 -5.36
C VAL A 88 -3.88 8.79 -4.13
N TYR A 89 -4.54 8.07 -3.23
CA TYR A 89 -4.98 8.58 -1.94
C TYR A 89 -4.27 7.82 -0.83
N ILE A 90 -3.92 8.51 0.24
CA ILE A 90 -3.38 7.91 1.44
C ILE A 90 -4.25 8.33 2.63
N ILE A 91 -4.66 7.36 3.43
CA ILE A 91 -5.47 7.59 4.62
C ILE A 91 -4.71 7.05 5.82
N ASP A 92 -4.51 7.90 6.84
CA ASP A 92 -3.92 7.50 8.11
C ASP A 92 -4.95 6.77 8.98
N LEU A 93 -4.53 5.66 9.58
CA LEU A 93 -5.34 4.92 10.54
C LEU A 93 -4.55 4.73 11.84
N PRO A 94 -5.20 4.89 13.01
CA PRO A 94 -4.54 4.56 14.27
C PRO A 94 -4.20 3.07 14.32
N PRO A 95 -2.94 2.70 14.57
CA PRO A 95 -2.56 1.28 14.65
C PRO A 95 -3.33 0.50 15.70
N SER A 96 -3.76 1.18 16.78
CA SER A 96 -4.59 0.57 17.81
C SER A 96 -5.95 0.09 17.31
N GLN A 97 -6.36 0.52 16.12
CA GLN A 97 -7.61 0.15 15.47
C GLN A 97 -7.39 -0.81 14.31
N MET A 98 -6.21 -1.40 14.21
CA MET A 98 -5.83 -2.30 13.12
C MET A 98 -5.34 -3.63 13.67
N ILE A 99 -5.93 -4.71 13.21
CA ILE A 99 -5.47 -6.07 13.50
C ILE A 99 -5.01 -6.71 12.19
N GLU A 100 -3.76 -7.20 12.18
CA GLU A 100 -3.22 -7.97 11.07
C GLU A 100 -2.52 -9.19 11.66
N TYR A 101 -2.65 -10.33 10.99
CA TYR A 101 -2.08 -11.59 11.46
C TYR A 101 -2.52 -11.94 12.90
N GLY A 102 -3.73 -11.53 13.27
CA GLY A 102 -4.30 -11.82 14.59
C GLY A 102 -3.83 -10.93 15.73
N SER A 103 -3.01 -9.92 15.45
CA SER A 103 -2.46 -9.02 16.48
C SER A 103 -2.70 -7.57 16.14
N VAL A 104 -2.95 -6.76 17.18
CA VAL A 104 -3.06 -5.31 17.01
C VAL A 104 -1.71 -4.76 16.55
N LEU A 105 -1.72 -3.86 15.57
CA LEU A 105 -0.49 -3.36 14.99
C LEU A 105 0.27 -2.41 15.92
N PRO A 106 1.61 -2.34 15.75
CA PRO A 106 2.43 -1.43 16.53
C PRO A 106 2.35 0.00 16.01
N GLU A 107 2.65 0.96 16.90
CA GLU A 107 2.90 2.33 16.46
C GLU A 107 4.07 2.36 15.49
N ALA A 108 4.10 3.37 14.61
CA ALA A 108 5.22 3.54 13.69
C ALA A 108 6.54 3.65 14.48
N GLY A 109 7.53 2.85 14.08
CA GLY A 109 8.82 2.79 14.75
C GLY A 109 8.91 1.73 15.84
N GLN A 110 7.81 1.07 16.23
CA GLN A 110 7.78 0.04 17.26
C GLN A 110 7.69 -1.38 16.70
N GLU A 111 7.99 -1.56 15.42
CA GLU A 111 7.84 -2.84 14.72
C GLU A 111 8.71 -3.94 15.34
N LYS A 112 9.92 -3.61 15.75
CA LYS A 112 10.84 -4.61 16.36
C LYS A 112 10.29 -5.16 17.67
N ASN A 113 9.78 -4.27 18.54
CA ASN A 113 9.21 -4.67 19.82
C ASN A 113 7.96 -5.52 19.61
N TRP A 114 7.13 -5.12 18.66
CA TRP A 114 5.92 -5.84 18.30
C TRP A 114 6.26 -7.25 17.80
N PHE A 115 7.20 -7.36 16.85
CA PHE A 115 7.63 -8.63 16.29
C PHE A 115 8.18 -9.57 17.36
N ALA A 116 8.99 -9.05 18.28
CA ALA A 116 9.61 -9.84 19.35
C ALA A 116 8.59 -10.57 20.22
N LYS A 117 7.39 -10.00 20.37
CA LYS A 117 6.32 -10.56 21.22
C LYS A 117 5.42 -11.56 20.50
N LEU A 118 5.62 -11.78 19.21
CA LEU A 118 4.81 -12.72 18.44
C LEU A 118 5.19 -14.17 18.76
N SER A 119 4.26 -15.10 18.47
CA SER A 119 4.56 -16.52 18.62
C SER A 119 5.64 -16.95 17.62
N PRO A 120 6.42 -18.02 17.96
CA PRO A 120 7.43 -18.51 17.02
C PRO A 120 6.86 -18.91 15.66
N LYS A 121 5.64 -19.46 15.65
CA LYS A 121 4.95 -19.84 14.41
C LYS A 121 4.69 -18.62 13.53
N LEU A 122 4.20 -17.53 14.13
CA LEU A 122 3.90 -16.32 13.38
C LEU A 122 5.18 -15.63 12.91
N LYS A 123 6.21 -15.58 13.75
CA LYS A 123 7.52 -15.04 13.36
C LYS A 123 8.06 -15.74 12.12
N LYS A 124 7.95 -17.05 12.07
CA LYS A 124 8.39 -17.84 10.92
C LYS A 124 7.59 -17.49 9.67
N LYS A 125 6.27 -17.40 9.81
CA LYS A 125 5.39 -17.05 8.70
C LYS A 125 5.72 -15.67 8.12
N LEU A 126 5.88 -14.67 8.98
CA LEU A 126 6.19 -13.31 8.54
C LEU A 126 7.57 -13.22 7.90
N SER A 127 8.55 -13.94 8.44
CA SER A 127 9.89 -13.98 7.87
C SER A 127 9.90 -14.56 6.45
N LEU A 128 9.02 -15.52 6.17
CA LEU A 128 8.88 -16.07 4.82
C LEU A 128 8.27 -15.08 3.85
N ILE A 129 7.31 -14.27 4.32
CA ILE A 129 6.71 -13.21 3.49
C ILE A 129 7.74 -12.13 3.17
N GLU A 130 8.56 -11.76 4.17
CA GLU A 130 9.57 -10.71 4.03
C GLU A 130 10.62 -11.03 2.97
N LYS A 131 10.91 -12.30 2.76
CA LYS A 131 11.82 -12.71 1.69
C LYS A 131 11.21 -12.46 0.31
#